data_ca9c55432d365aee361ece87c592a92e
#
_entry.id   ca9c55432d365aee361ece87c592a92e
#
_cell.length_a   1.000
_cell.length_b   1.000
_cell.length_c   1.000
_cell.angle_alpha   90.00
_cell.angle_beta   90.00
_cell.angle_gamma   90.00
#
_symmetry.space_group_name_H-M   'P 1'
#
loop_
_entity.id
_entity.type
_entity.pdbx_description
1 polymer ?
#
loop_
_entity_poly.entity_id
_entity_poly.type
_entity_poly.pdbx_seq_one_letter_code
_entity_poly.pdbx_strand_id
1 'polypeptide(L)'
;MAGSMIGEIITDHRERMLNLKKYYPFFRLMDASFDQYKDGKYCALDMGYILMAVLRFFIEENNFKEKDITYNEYLDFFKLLVKRDFGLELSDEECREAADYVFDKIKNEGRPFEFRYYDPVEHKKRVSRMKLIESTIRAVSYTHLRAHETREDL
;
A
#
# COMPACT_ATOMS: atom_id res chain seq x y z
N MET A 1 -36.98 -17.24 17.62
CA MET A 1 -36.05 -16.14 18.00
C MET A 1 -34.61 -16.54 17.78
N ALA A 2 -34.14 -17.65 18.34
CA ALA A 2 -32.76 -18.09 18.11
C ALA A 2 -32.49 -18.40 16.63
N GLY A 3 -33.46 -19.04 15.95
CA GLY A 3 -33.31 -19.35 14.53
C GLY A 3 -33.23 -18.14 13.64
N SER A 4 -33.96 -17.05 13.99
CA SER A 4 -33.92 -15.80 13.26
C SER A 4 -32.56 -15.12 13.43
N MET A 5 -32.03 -15.11 14.64
CA MET A 5 -30.73 -14.54 14.93
C MET A 5 -29.61 -15.27 14.18
N ILE A 6 -29.68 -16.59 14.13
CA ILE A 6 -28.69 -17.41 13.43
C ILE A 6 -28.67 -17.06 11.93
N GLY A 7 -29.87 -16.90 11.35
CA GLY A 7 -29.94 -16.46 9.95
C GLY A 7 -29.33 -15.11 9.70
N GLU A 8 -29.54 -14.18 10.62
CA GLU A 8 -28.96 -12.85 10.55
C GLU A 8 -27.44 -12.89 10.69
N ILE A 9 -26.92 -13.77 11.54
CA ILE A 9 -25.47 -13.90 11.72
C ILE A 9 -24.79 -14.27 10.41
N ILE A 10 -25.35 -15.21 9.66
CA ILE A 10 -24.77 -15.61 8.38
C ILE A 10 -24.74 -14.44 7.40
N THR A 11 -25.84 -13.70 7.30
CA THR A 11 -25.94 -12.57 6.41
C THR A 11 -24.97 -11.45 6.80
N ASP A 12 -24.97 -11.12 8.09
CA ASP A 12 -24.09 -10.08 8.63
C ASP A 12 -22.62 -10.45 8.47
N HIS A 13 -22.29 -11.73 8.64
CA HIS A 13 -20.91 -12.19 8.50
C HIS A 13 -20.38 -11.93 7.10
N ARG A 14 -21.18 -12.26 6.10
CA ARG A 14 -20.76 -12.02 4.70
C ARG A 14 -20.46 -10.54 4.46
N GLU A 15 -21.36 -9.69 4.91
CA GLU A 15 -21.20 -8.24 4.74
C GLU A 15 -19.99 -7.72 5.49
N ARG A 16 -19.79 -8.18 6.73
CA ARG A 16 -18.63 -7.78 7.53
C ARG A 16 -17.34 -8.23 6.88
N MET A 17 -17.28 -9.44 6.34
CA MET A 17 -16.08 -9.93 5.69
C MET A 17 -15.76 -9.13 4.42
N LEU A 18 -16.77 -8.74 3.66
CA LEU A 18 -16.57 -7.88 2.50
C LEU A 18 -15.97 -6.54 2.90
N ASN A 19 -16.45 -5.95 3.99
CA ASN A 19 -15.92 -4.67 4.47
C ASN A 19 -14.51 -4.81 5.03
N LEU A 20 -14.27 -5.85 5.83
CA LEU A 20 -12.94 -6.08 6.39
C LEU A 20 -11.90 -6.37 5.31
N LYS A 21 -12.29 -7.14 4.32
CA LYS A 21 -11.43 -7.44 3.17
C LYS A 21 -11.01 -6.16 2.46
N LYS A 22 -11.93 -5.22 2.32
CA LYS A 22 -11.68 -3.94 1.65
C LYS A 22 -10.58 -3.14 2.34
N TYR A 23 -10.53 -3.18 3.67
CA TYR A 23 -9.57 -2.41 4.45
C TYR A 23 -8.37 -3.21 4.92
N TYR A 24 -8.38 -4.52 4.74
CA TYR A 24 -7.34 -5.40 5.25
C TYR A 24 -5.91 -5.01 4.83
N PRO A 25 -5.63 -4.70 3.55
CA PRO A 25 -4.28 -4.34 3.16
C PRO A 25 -3.77 -3.11 3.92
N PHE A 26 -4.66 -2.16 4.20
CA PHE A 26 -4.28 -0.94 4.92
C PHE A 26 -3.88 -1.24 6.36
N PHE A 27 -4.60 -2.14 7.03
CA PHE A 27 -4.22 -2.56 8.38
C PHE A 27 -2.88 -3.27 8.38
N ARG A 28 -2.64 -4.10 7.39
CA ARG A 28 -1.34 -4.78 7.27
C ARG A 28 -0.21 -3.78 7.05
N LEU A 29 -0.44 -2.79 6.23
CA LEU A 29 0.55 -1.75 5.97
C LEU A 29 0.82 -0.90 7.20
N MET A 30 -0.18 -0.66 8.03
CA MET A 30 -0.01 0.13 9.25
C MET A 30 0.91 -0.54 10.26
N ASP A 31 1.11 -1.85 10.15
CA ASP A 31 2.05 -2.57 11.00
C ASP A 31 3.51 -2.38 10.54
N ALA A 32 3.72 -1.87 9.35
CA ALA A 32 5.06 -1.59 8.84
C ALA A 32 5.61 -0.31 9.49
N SER A 33 6.92 -0.26 9.65
CA SER A 33 7.57 0.92 10.20
C SER A 33 8.94 1.13 9.59
N PHE A 34 9.52 2.28 9.85
CA PHE A 34 10.90 2.59 9.47
C PHE A 34 11.90 2.28 10.59
N ASP A 35 11.43 1.77 11.71
CA ASP A 35 12.26 1.65 12.93
C ASP A 35 13.50 0.78 12.75
N GLN A 36 13.38 -0.28 11.98
CA GLN A 36 14.47 -1.21 11.75
C GLN A 36 15.23 -0.96 10.46
N TYR A 37 14.66 -0.17 9.57
CA TYR A 37 15.23 0.06 8.25
C TYR A 37 16.47 0.93 8.35
N LYS A 38 17.59 0.46 7.80
CA LYS A 38 18.86 1.20 7.82
C LYS A 38 19.24 1.65 9.24
N ASP A 39 19.09 0.74 10.21
CA ASP A 39 19.40 0.97 11.61
C ASP A 39 18.66 2.18 12.21
N GLY A 40 17.45 2.39 11.77
CA GLY A 40 16.61 3.46 12.28
C GLY A 40 16.90 4.84 11.70
N LYS A 41 17.62 4.90 10.60
CA LYS A 41 17.96 6.17 9.94
C LYS A 41 16.74 7.03 9.66
N TYR A 42 15.61 6.40 9.33
CA TYR A 42 14.37 7.09 8.98
C TYR A 42 13.28 6.94 10.03
N CYS A 43 13.66 6.65 11.26
CA CYS A 43 12.69 6.37 12.33
C CYS A 43 11.78 7.55 12.66
N ALA A 44 12.18 8.77 12.27
CA ALA A 44 11.33 9.94 12.45
C ALA A 44 10.14 9.98 11.51
N LEU A 45 10.16 9.17 10.46
CA LEU A 45 9.06 9.09 9.50
C LEU A 45 8.00 8.11 9.98
N ASP A 46 6.74 8.52 9.91
CA ASP A 46 5.62 7.63 10.24
C ASP A 46 5.18 6.88 8.99
N MET A 47 5.34 5.57 9.02
CA MET A 47 5.03 4.74 7.87
C MET A 47 3.54 4.81 7.49
N GLY A 48 2.65 4.73 8.47
CA GLY A 48 1.22 4.75 8.21
C GLY A 48 0.77 6.03 7.53
N TYR A 49 1.23 7.17 8.03
CA TYR A 49 0.92 8.47 7.44
C TYR A 49 1.41 8.56 6.00
N ILE A 50 2.66 8.15 5.78
CA ILE A 50 3.27 8.22 4.47
C ILE A 50 2.58 7.28 3.49
N LEU A 51 2.26 6.06 3.92
CA LEU A 51 1.56 5.10 3.06
C LEU A 51 0.22 5.64 2.58
N MET A 52 -0.55 6.23 3.48
CA MET A 52 -1.84 6.79 3.10
C MET A 52 -1.67 7.96 2.14
N ALA A 53 -0.69 8.83 2.38
CA ALA A 53 -0.41 9.96 1.51
C ALA A 53 0.05 9.51 0.12
N VAL A 54 0.92 8.52 0.06
CA VAL A 54 1.44 7.99 -1.20
C VAL A 54 0.32 7.33 -2.01
N LEU A 55 -0.53 6.55 -1.35
CA LEU A 55 -1.66 5.92 -2.03
C LEU A 55 -2.62 6.96 -2.58
N ARG A 56 -2.88 8.01 -1.81
CA ARG A 56 -3.73 9.09 -2.28
C ARG A 56 -3.12 9.79 -3.50
N PHE A 57 -1.81 10.02 -3.46
CA PHE A 57 -1.10 10.61 -4.59
C PHE A 57 -1.28 9.77 -5.85
N PHE A 58 -1.09 8.46 -5.76
CA PHE A 58 -1.23 7.58 -6.90
C PHE A 58 -2.66 7.58 -7.45
N ILE A 59 -3.64 7.56 -6.58
CA ILE A 59 -5.05 7.55 -7.00
C ILE A 59 -5.40 8.85 -7.71
N GLU A 60 -5.05 9.99 -7.14
CA GLU A 60 -5.38 11.28 -7.72
C GLU A 60 -4.64 11.54 -9.03
N GLU A 61 -3.35 11.26 -9.07
CA GLU A 61 -2.58 11.45 -10.29
C GLU A 61 -3.05 10.52 -11.40
N ASN A 62 -3.40 9.30 -11.07
CA ASN A 62 -3.91 8.36 -12.05
C ASN A 62 -5.25 8.81 -12.62
N ASN A 63 -6.06 9.51 -11.83
CA ASN A 63 -7.34 10.04 -12.29
C ASN A 63 -7.18 11.29 -13.14
N PHE A 64 -6.18 12.12 -12.85
CA PHE A 64 -5.94 13.36 -13.59
C PHE A 64 -5.14 13.16 -14.86
N LYS A 65 -4.25 12.19 -14.86
CA LYS A 65 -3.38 11.94 -15.98
C LYS A 65 -3.80 10.70 -16.74
N GLU A 66 -3.86 10.82 -18.05
CA GLU A 66 -4.03 9.66 -18.90
C GLU A 66 -2.70 8.93 -19.08
N LYS A 67 -1.62 9.47 -18.51
CA LYS A 67 -0.28 8.92 -18.61
C LYS A 67 0.14 8.28 -17.30
N ASP A 68 1.07 7.36 -17.41
CA ASP A 68 1.69 6.72 -16.26
C ASP A 68 2.39 7.75 -15.38
N ILE A 69 2.34 7.54 -14.09
CA ILE A 69 3.08 8.36 -13.12
C ILE A 69 4.54 7.94 -13.18
N THR A 70 5.42 8.90 -13.39
CA THR A 70 6.84 8.57 -13.47
C THR A 70 7.46 8.39 -12.10
N TYR A 71 8.57 7.68 -12.08
CA TYR A 71 9.33 7.50 -10.86
C TYR A 71 9.78 8.84 -10.28
N ASN A 72 10.22 9.76 -11.15
CA ASN A 72 10.64 11.09 -10.69
C ASN A 72 9.49 11.88 -10.07
N GLU A 73 8.30 11.77 -10.63
CA GLU A 73 7.11 12.42 -10.06
C GLU A 73 6.82 11.88 -8.66
N TYR A 74 6.97 10.58 -8.47
CA TYR A 74 6.80 9.96 -7.17
C TYR A 74 7.86 10.46 -6.18
N LEU A 75 9.12 10.51 -6.60
CA LEU A 75 10.21 11.00 -5.74
C LEU A 75 10.00 12.46 -5.36
N ASP A 76 9.60 13.29 -6.30
CA ASP A 76 9.33 14.71 -6.03
C ASP A 76 8.21 14.86 -5.01
N PHE A 77 7.15 14.10 -5.17
CA PHE A 77 6.05 14.09 -4.20
C PHE A 77 6.54 13.67 -2.82
N PHE A 78 7.30 12.59 -2.77
CA PHE A 78 7.80 12.03 -1.52
C PHE A 78 8.68 13.04 -0.79
N LYS A 79 9.58 13.69 -1.51
CA LYS A 79 10.49 14.68 -0.95
C LYS A 79 9.74 15.88 -0.38
N LEU A 80 8.74 16.37 -1.10
CA LEU A 80 7.91 17.48 -0.65
C LEU A 80 7.09 17.09 0.58
N LEU A 81 6.53 15.90 0.58
CA LEU A 81 5.74 15.40 1.70
C LEU A 81 6.58 15.35 2.97
N VAL A 82 7.77 14.78 2.88
CA VAL A 82 8.64 14.63 4.04
C VAL A 82 9.09 15.99 4.56
N LYS A 83 9.40 16.90 3.66
CA LYS A 83 9.81 18.24 4.07
C LYS A 83 8.70 19.00 4.76
N ARG A 84 7.50 18.96 4.18
CA ARG A 84 6.36 19.72 4.72
C ARG A 84 5.84 19.12 6.03
N ASP A 85 5.65 17.81 6.04
CA ASP A 85 4.92 17.17 7.14
C ASP A 85 5.82 16.63 8.25
N PHE A 86 7.10 16.40 7.96
CA PHE A 86 8.04 15.91 8.96
C PHE A 86 9.18 16.89 9.25
N GLY A 87 9.27 17.95 8.45
CA GLY A 87 10.32 18.95 8.65
C GLY A 87 11.72 18.45 8.33
N LEU A 88 11.83 17.44 7.50
CA LEU A 88 13.13 16.85 7.16
C LEU A 88 13.47 17.09 5.69
N GLU A 89 14.70 17.52 5.45
CA GLU A 89 15.20 17.65 4.08
C GLU A 89 16.08 16.44 3.77
N LEU A 90 15.57 15.56 2.94
CA LEU A 90 16.33 14.40 2.51
C LEU A 90 17.17 14.74 1.28
N SER A 91 18.36 14.18 1.22
CA SER A 91 19.14 14.21 -0.02
C SER A 91 18.43 13.39 -1.08
N ASP A 92 18.84 13.52 -2.33
CA ASP A 92 18.25 12.73 -3.40
C ASP A 92 18.40 11.23 -3.16
N GLU A 93 19.54 10.81 -2.64
CA GLU A 93 19.79 9.42 -2.33
C GLU A 93 18.90 8.93 -1.18
N GLU A 94 18.82 9.73 -0.12
CA GLU A 94 17.96 9.40 1.02
C GLU A 94 16.50 9.34 0.62
N CYS A 95 16.07 10.25 -0.25
CA CYS A 95 14.72 10.24 -0.77
C CYS A 95 14.43 8.94 -1.53
N ARG A 96 15.35 8.53 -2.40
CA ARG A 96 15.19 7.27 -3.13
C ARG A 96 15.12 6.07 -2.20
N GLU A 97 16.00 6.02 -1.20
CA GLU A 97 15.99 4.92 -0.24
C GLU A 97 14.66 4.81 0.48
N ALA A 98 14.19 5.89 1.05
CA ALA A 98 12.95 5.88 1.83
C ALA A 98 11.73 5.66 0.94
N ALA A 99 11.69 6.30 -0.21
CA ALA A 99 10.58 6.16 -1.15
C ALA A 99 10.48 4.74 -1.70
N ASP A 100 11.61 4.14 -2.03
CA ASP A 100 11.64 2.75 -2.52
C ASP A 100 11.19 1.78 -1.43
N TYR A 101 11.58 2.03 -0.20
CA TYR A 101 11.17 1.19 0.92
C TYR A 101 9.65 1.23 1.11
N VAL A 102 9.06 2.42 1.03
CA VAL A 102 7.60 2.58 1.10
C VAL A 102 6.92 1.85 -0.05
N PHE A 103 7.45 2.01 -1.25
CA PHE A 103 6.85 1.38 -2.43
C PHE A 103 6.90 -0.15 -2.33
N ASP A 104 7.99 -0.70 -1.81
CA ASP A 104 8.09 -2.14 -1.60
C ASP A 104 7.05 -2.66 -0.61
N LYS A 105 6.73 -1.87 0.41
CA LYS A 105 5.66 -2.25 1.35
C LYS A 105 4.30 -2.26 0.66
N ILE A 106 4.04 -1.28 -0.19
CA ILE A 106 2.79 -1.22 -0.95
C ILE A 106 2.66 -2.43 -1.88
N LYS A 107 3.76 -2.84 -2.50
CA LYS A 107 3.79 -4.01 -3.37
C LYS A 107 3.72 -5.32 -2.58
N ASN A 108 3.92 -5.27 -1.28
CA ASN A 108 4.00 -6.44 -0.42
C ASN A 108 5.02 -7.46 -0.96
N GLU A 109 6.18 -6.95 -1.38
CA GLU A 109 7.26 -7.75 -1.95
C GLU A 109 6.83 -8.57 -3.17
N GLY A 110 5.87 -8.03 -3.93
CA GLY A 110 5.35 -8.70 -5.11
C GLY A 110 4.27 -9.73 -4.85
N ARG A 111 3.90 -9.93 -3.60
CA ARG A 111 2.90 -10.93 -3.22
C ARG A 111 1.55 -10.27 -2.98
N PRO A 112 0.46 -10.99 -3.22
CA PRO A 112 -0.85 -10.48 -2.85
C PRO A 112 -1.01 -10.46 -1.33
N PHE A 113 -1.84 -9.55 -0.85
CA PHE A 113 -2.31 -9.60 0.53
C PHE A 113 -3.33 -10.72 0.63
N GLU A 114 -3.24 -11.55 1.64
CA GLU A 114 -4.14 -12.68 1.82
C GLU A 114 -5.04 -12.45 3.01
N PHE A 115 -6.34 -12.30 2.75
CA PHE A 115 -7.35 -12.16 3.77
C PHE A 115 -8.05 -13.51 3.95
N ARG A 116 -7.93 -14.07 5.14
CA ARG A 116 -8.49 -15.39 5.45
C ARG A 116 -9.73 -15.22 6.30
N TYR A 117 -10.78 -15.94 5.94
CA TYR A 117 -12.05 -15.85 6.65
C TYR A 117 -12.81 -17.16 6.51
N TYR A 118 -13.77 -17.38 7.42
CA TYR A 118 -14.60 -18.57 7.39
C TYR A 118 -15.87 -18.31 6.58
N ASP A 119 -16.23 -19.27 5.74
CA ASP A 119 -17.47 -19.23 4.95
C ASP A 119 -18.46 -20.21 5.57
N PRO A 120 -19.47 -19.73 6.30
CA PRO A 120 -20.43 -20.61 6.97
C PRO A 120 -21.43 -21.27 6.02
N VAL A 121 -21.56 -20.77 4.79
CA VAL A 121 -22.42 -21.38 3.79
C VAL A 121 -21.74 -22.61 3.21
N GLU A 122 -20.48 -22.51 2.86
CA GLU A 122 -19.70 -23.60 2.29
C GLU A 122 -18.99 -24.45 3.35
N HIS A 123 -19.08 -24.06 4.62
CA HIS A 123 -18.47 -24.74 5.75
C HIS A 123 -16.96 -24.92 5.62
N LYS A 124 -16.28 -23.86 5.16
CA LYS A 124 -14.83 -23.93 4.99
C LYS A 124 -14.18 -22.56 5.11
N LYS A 125 -12.88 -22.56 5.32
CA LYS A 125 -12.09 -21.34 5.29
C LYS A 125 -11.79 -20.93 3.85
N ARG A 126 -11.86 -19.64 3.60
CA ARG A 126 -11.54 -19.09 2.30
C ARG A 126 -10.38 -18.10 2.43
N VAL A 127 -9.71 -17.87 1.32
CA VAL A 127 -8.65 -16.90 1.23
C VAL A 127 -8.99 -15.95 0.09
N SER A 128 -9.01 -14.67 0.38
CA SER A 128 -9.17 -13.65 -0.65
C SER A 128 -7.82 -12.97 -0.84
N ARG A 129 -7.36 -12.93 -2.08
CA ARG A 129 -6.07 -12.32 -2.42
C ARG A 129 -6.28 -11.01 -3.13
N MET A 130 -5.51 -10.00 -2.77
CA MET A 130 -5.65 -8.67 -3.35
C MET A 130 -4.29 -7.97 -3.44
N LYS A 131 -4.14 -7.16 -4.47
CA LYS A 131 -2.94 -6.35 -4.67
C LYS A 131 -3.36 -4.90 -4.82
N LEU A 132 -2.76 -4.03 -4.03
CA LEU A 132 -3.04 -2.60 -4.11
C LEU A 132 -2.51 -2.01 -5.41
N ILE A 133 -1.42 -2.56 -5.90
CA ILE A 133 -0.73 -2.03 -7.07
C ILE A 133 -1.53 -2.16 -8.35
N GLU A 134 -2.22 -3.26 -8.53
CA GLU A 134 -2.88 -3.56 -9.80
C GLU A 134 -3.88 -2.50 -10.22
N SER A 135 -4.63 -1.98 -9.27
CA SER A 135 -5.67 -1.02 -9.58
C SER A 135 -5.23 0.43 -9.44
N THR A 136 -4.20 0.70 -8.63
CA THR A 136 -3.88 2.05 -8.21
C THR A 136 -2.61 2.59 -8.83
N ILE A 137 -1.57 1.77 -8.91
CA ILE A 137 -0.24 2.23 -9.25
C ILE A 137 0.47 1.37 -10.27
N ARG A 138 -0.28 0.73 -11.13
CA ARG A 138 0.30 -0.06 -12.20
C ARG A 138 1.28 0.78 -13.03
N ALA A 139 0.90 2.00 -13.30
CA ALA A 139 1.74 2.92 -14.06
C ALA A 139 3.04 3.23 -13.35
N VAL A 140 2.97 3.51 -12.04
CA VAL A 140 4.18 3.77 -11.25
C VAL A 140 5.07 2.55 -11.20
N SER A 141 4.46 1.39 -11.00
CA SER A 141 5.21 0.14 -10.93
C SER A 141 6.03 -0.08 -12.20
N TYR A 142 5.39 0.13 -13.35
CA TYR A 142 6.05 0.00 -14.63
C TYR A 142 7.21 0.99 -14.76
N THR A 143 6.96 2.23 -14.43
CA THR A 143 7.95 3.29 -14.53
C THR A 143 9.12 3.04 -13.57
N HIS A 144 8.81 2.58 -12.38
CA HIS A 144 9.82 2.26 -11.38
C HIS A 144 10.77 1.17 -11.88
N LEU A 145 10.23 0.11 -12.42
CA LEU A 145 11.03 -0.97 -12.96
C LEU A 145 11.91 -0.48 -14.11
N ARG A 146 11.37 0.35 -14.96
CA ARG A 146 12.13 0.91 -16.07
C ARG A 146 13.26 1.81 -15.58
N ALA A 147 13.01 2.56 -14.53
CA ALA A 147 14.05 3.41 -13.96
C ALA A 147 15.21 2.57 -13.44
N HIS A 148 14.92 1.46 -12.80
CA HIS A 148 15.95 0.55 -12.33
C HIS A 148 16.71 -0.08 -13.49
N GLU A 149 15.99 -0.57 -14.47
CA GLU A 149 16.60 -1.17 -15.65
C GLU A 149 17.50 -0.19 -16.37
N THR A 150 17.02 1.04 -16.51
CA THR A 150 17.79 2.09 -17.17
C THR A 150 19.09 2.32 -16.44
N ARG A 151 19.08 2.35 -15.12
CA ARG A 151 20.30 2.54 -14.34
C ARG A 151 21.27 1.39 -14.50
N GLU A 152 20.77 0.18 -14.60
CA GLU A 152 21.58 -0.99 -14.80
C GLU A 152 22.18 -1.02 -16.20
N ASP A 153 21.40 -0.59 -17.15
CA ASP A 153 21.84 -0.54 -18.53
C ASP A 153 22.88 0.52 -18.80
N LEU A 154 22.89 1.50 -17.95
CA LEU A 154 23.87 2.56 -18.05
C LEU A 154 25.22 2.08 -17.53
#